data_c067e734d29a82b7855ad40f5ec2f175
#
_entry.id   c067e734d29a82b7855ad40f5ec2f175
#
_cell.length_a   1.000
_cell.length_b   1.000
_cell.length_c   1.000
_cell.angle_alpha   90.00
_cell.angle_beta   90.00
_cell.angle_gamma   90.00
#
_symmetry.space_group_name_H-M   'P 1'
#
loop_
_entity.id
_entity.type
_entity.pdbx_description
1 polymer ?
#
loop_
_entity_poly.entity_id
_entity_poly.type
_entity_poly.pdbx_seq_one_letter_code
_entity_poly.pdbx_strand_id
1 'polypeptide(L)'
;MTLTNLNKPLQTILTQVNKSNSPHAKLIAVSKFFPSNNIVALYNDGLRDFAESYPQEFEQKIHELSHLKDIVWHFIGNIQSNKTKIIATHADYLHSLTKQSHAKRLNEQRPLIKPPLQVMIEVNISNEDNKHGLKSLEEILALA
;
A
#
# COMPACT_ATOMS: atom_id res chain seq x y z
N MET A 1 -17.11 -16.40 -6.90
CA MET A 1 -15.83 -17.06 -7.28
C MET A 1 -15.40 -17.90 -6.11
N THR A 2 -15.31 -19.19 -6.29
CA THR A 2 -14.85 -20.14 -5.26
C THR A 2 -13.33 -20.03 -5.13
N LEU A 3 -12.84 -19.93 -3.90
CA LEU A 3 -11.42 -19.73 -3.49
C LEU A 3 -10.43 -20.74 -4.11
N THR A 4 -10.89 -21.88 -4.57
CA THR A 4 -10.09 -22.93 -5.23
C THR A 4 -9.46 -22.53 -6.57
N ASN A 5 -9.88 -21.41 -7.19
CA ASN A 5 -9.39 -20.97 -8.49
C ASN A 5 -8.31 -19.85 -8.41
N LEU A 6 -8.02 -19.30 -7.22
CA LEU A 6 -7.02 -18.23 -7.05
C LEU A 6 -5.59 -18.77 -6.99
N ASN A 7 -5.40 -20.00 -6.53
CA ASN A 7 -4.07 -20.58 -6.33
C ASN A 7 -3.22 -20.67 -7.61
N LYS A 8 -3.82 -21.08 -8.73
CA LYS A 8 -3.07 -21.28 -9.97
C LYS A 8 -2.57 -19.98 -10.62
N PRO A 9 -3.40 -18.93 -10.79
CA PRO A 9 -2.92 -17.63 -11.25
C PRO A 9 -1.88 -16.99 -10.31
N LEU A 10 -2.08 -17.05 -8.99
CA LEU A 10 -1.14 -16.51 -8.02
C LEU A 10 0.22 -17.20 -8.11
N GLN A 11 0.26 -18.52 -8.14
CA GLN A 11 1.49 -19.30 -8.28
C GLN A 11 2.25 -18.98 -9.59
N THR A 12 1.51 -18.75 -10.68
CA THR A 12 2.09 -18.33 -11.95
C THR A 12 2.79 -16.97 -11.81
N ILE A 13 2.12 -15.99 -11.19
CA ILE A 13 2.67 -14.64 -10.97
C ILE A 13 3.89 -14.71 -10.04
N LEU A 14 3.79 -15.40 -8.91
CA LEU A 14 4.91 -15.59 -7.98
C LEU A 14 6.12 -16.24 -8.65
N THR A 15 5.87 -17.23 -9.52
CA THR A 15 6.95 -17.86 -10.30
C THR A 15 7.61 -16.86 -11.26
N GLN A 16 6.83 -15.97 -11.88
CA GLN A 16 7.39 -14.92 -12.77
C GLN A 16 8.18 -13.89 -11.97
N VAL A 17 7.68 -13.44 -10.81
CA VAL A 17 8.39 -12.51 -9.92
C VAL A 17 9.73 -13.13 -9.47
N ASN A 18 9.71 -14.38 -9.04
CA ASN A 18 10.93 -15.08 -8.57
C ASN A 18 11.93 -15.36 -9.68
N LYS A 19 11.48 -15.49 -10.92
CA LYS A 19 12.35 -15.64 -12.10
C LYS A 19 12.86 -14.32 -12.67
N SER A 20 12.33 -13.19 -12.19
CA SER A 20 12.79 -11.89 -12.63
C SER A 20 14.25 -11.67 -12.19
N ASN A 21 15.02 -10.93 -13.00
CA ASN A 21 16.39 -10.55 -12.65
C ASN A 21 16.46 -9.50 -11.50
N SER A 22 15.34 -9.25 -10.84
CA SER A 22 15.25 -8.34 -9.71
C SER A 22 15.04 -9.14 -8.41
N PRO A 23 16.09 -9.40 -7.62
CA PRO A 23 16.01 -10.21 -6.41
C PRO A 23 15.18 -9.56 -5.29
N HIS A 24 14.79 -8.29 -5.47
CA HIS A 24 14.00 -7.52 -4.50
C HIS A 24 12.57 -7.23 -4.97
N ALA A 25 12.16 -7.79 -6.11
CA ALA A 25 10.78 -7.62 -6.57
C ALA A 25 9.81 -8.30 -5.60
N LYS A 26 8.74 -7.58 -5.20
CA LYS A 26 7.68 -8.07 -4.33
C LYS A 26 6.34 -8.01 -5.04
N LEU A 27 5.51 -9.01 -4.81
CA LEU A 27 4.12 -8.99 -5.25
C LEU A 27 3.26 -8.36 -4.15
N ILE A 28 2.54 -7.30 -4.49
CA ILE A 28 1.57 -6.64 -3.61
C ILE A 28 0.18 -6.91 -4.16
N ALA A 29 -0.71 -7.51 -3.36
CA ALA A 29 -2.10 -7.70 -3.74
C ALA A 29 -2.93 -6.46 -3.43
N VAL A 30 -3.53 -5.85 -4.45
CA VAL A 30 -4.47 -4.75 -4.28
C VAL A 30 -5.84 -5.34 -3.94
N SER A 31 -6.29 -5.14 -2.70
CA SER A 31 -7.49 -5.77 -2.12
C SER A 31 -8.70 -4.85 -1.97
N LYS A 32 -8.59 -3.59 -2.45
CA LYS A 32 -9.73 -2.66 -2.43
C LYS A 32 -10.97 -3.26 -3.10
N PHE A 33 -12.14 -3.01 -2.50
CA PHE A 33 -13.45 -3.54 -2.93
C PHE A 33 -13.63 -5.06 -2.78
N PHE A 34 -12.65 -5.77 -2.24
CA PHE A 34 -12.77 -7.19 -1.93
C PHE A 34 -12.90 -7.40 -0.42
N PRO A 35 -13.73 -8.35 0.03
CA PRO A 35 -13.91 -8.62 1.46
C PRO A 35 -12.64 -9.25 2.08
N SER A 36 -12.49 -9.11 3.39
CA SER A 36 -11.31 -9.57 4.14
C SER A 36 -11.02 -11.06 4.02
N ASN A 37 -12.03 -11.90 3.76
CA ASN A 37 -11.83 -13.33 3.55
C ASN A 37 -10.98 -13.64 2.29
N ASN A 38 -10.97 -12.76 1.29
CA ASN A 38 -10.09 -12.90 0.13
C ASN A 38 -8.62 -12.65 0.52
N ILE A 39 -8.38 -11.71 1.44
CA ILE A 39 -7.05 -11.47 1.99
C ILE A 39 -6.58 -12.71 2.78
N VAL A 40 -7.46 -13.27 3.63
CA VAL A 40 -7.16 -14.50 4.39
C VAL A 40 -6.76 -15.65 3.46
N ALA A 41 -7.46 -15.82 2.33
CA ALA A 41 -7.15 -16.87 1.36
C ALA A 41 -5.74 -16.69 0.77
N LEU A 42 -5.41 -15.48 0.29
CA LEU A 42 -4.09 -15.18 -0.27
C LEU A 42 -2.98 -15.24 0.80
N TYR A 43 -3.29 -14.84 2.03
CA TYR A 43 -2.39 -14.96 3.17
C TYR A 43 -2.04 -16.43 3.48
N ASN A 44 -3.02 -17.32 3.45
CA ASN A 44 -2.81 -18.75 3.64
C ASN A 44 -1.99 -19.36 2.49
N ASP A 45 -2.04 -18.76 1.29
CA ASP A 45 -1.20 -19.13 0.14
C ASP A 45 0.21 -18.50 0.20
N GLY A 46 0.55 -17.81 1.31
CA GLY A 46 1.89 -17.29 1.58
C GLY A 46 2.10 -15.81 1.25
N LEU A 47 1.11 -15.10 0.70
CA LEU A 47 1.23 -13.66 0.45
C LEU A 47 1.16 -12.88 1.76
N ARG A 48 1.93 -11.79 1.86
CA ARG A 48 1.98 -10.93 3.04
C ARG A 48 1.71 -9.46 2.75
N ASP A 49 2.01 -9.01 1.54
CA ASP A 49 1.92 -7.61 1.14
C ASP A 49 0.55 -7.33 0.50
N PHE A 50 -0.27 -6.49 1.15
CA PHE A 50 -1.62 -6.12 0.71
C PHE A 50 -1.79 -4.62 0.64
N ALA A 51 -2.54 -4.13 -0.36
CA ALA A 51 -2.70 -2.70 -0.58
C ALA A 51 -4.16 -2.26 -0.64
N GLU A 52 -4.43 -1.10 -0.02
CA GLU A 52 -5.72 -0.44 0.01
C GLU A 52 -5.63 1.00 -0.49
N SER A 53 -6.76 1.51 -1.02
CA SER A 53 -6.84 2.88 -1.53
C SER A 53 -7.77 3.79 -0.72
N TYR A 54 -8.66 3.22 0.07
CA TYR A 54 -9.69 3.96 0.81
C TYR A 54 -9.44 3.86 2.31
N PRO A 55 -9.24 4.99 3.02
CA PRO A 55 -8.83 4.96 4.43
C PRO A 55 -9.80 4.19 5.35
N GLN A 56 -11.11 4.31 5.13
CA GLN A 56 -12.12 3.63 5.93
C GLN A 56 -12.10 2.12 5.72
N GLU A 57 -12.03 1.67 4.45
CA GLU A 57 -11.92 0.26 4.11
C GLU A 57 -10.61 -0.32 4.65
N PHE A 58 -9.51 0.45 4.57
CA PHE A 58 -8.22 0.11 5.11
C PHE A 58 -8.27 -0.14 6.62
N GLU A 59 -8.82 0.81 7.38
CA GLU A 59 -8.97 0.70 8.84
C GLU A 59 -9.84 -0.49 9.23
N GLN A 60 -10.98 -0.68 8.56
CA GLN A 60 -11.87 -1.81 8.81
C GLN A 60 -11.16 -3.15 8.63
N LYS A 61 -10.45 -3.35 7.50
CA LYS A 61 -9.74 -4.60 7.22
C LYS A 61 -8.62 -4.89 8.20
N ILE A 62 -7.88 -3.87 8.65
CA ILE A 62 -6.87 -4.03 9.68
C ILE A 62 -7.47 -4.52 11.00
N HIS A 63 -8.63 -4.00 11.38
CA HIS A 63 -9.32 -4.46 12.58
C HIS A 63 -9.81 -5.91 12.42
N GLU A 64 -10.46 -6.23 11.32
CA GLU A 64 -10.96 -7.58 11.03
C GLU A 64 -9.85 -8.63 10.97
N LEU A 65 -8.67 -8.24 10.45
CA LEU A 65 -7.51 -9.12 10.25
C LEU A 65 -6.43 -8.95 11.32
N SER A 66 -6.76 -8.32 12.45
CA SER A 66 -5.80 -8.03 13.53
C SER A 66 -5.12 -9.25 14.14
N HIS A 67 -5.67 -10.44 13.91
CA HIS A 67 -5.08 -11.73 14.30
C HIS A 67 -3.94 -12.18 13.38
N LEU A 68 -3.84 -11.65 12.15
CA LEU A 68 -2.78 -11.93 11.18
C LEU A 68 -1.66 -10.90 11.33
N LYS A 69 -0.67 -11.18 12.19
CA LYS A 69 0.29 -10.20 12.69
C LYS A 69 1.40 -9.80 11.72
N ASP A 70 1.65 -10.61 10.70
CA ASP A 70 2.73 -10.44 9.72
C ASP A 70 2.25 -9.93 8.35
N ILE A 71 1.01 -9.41 8.27
CA ILE A 71 0.57 -8.64 7.09
C ILE A 71 1.37 -7.34 7.03
N VAL A 72 1.91 -7.06 5.85
CA VAL A 72 2.53 -5.79 5.48
C VAL A 72 1.52 -4.94 4.74
N TRP A 73 1.12 -3.83 5.33
CA TRP A 73 0.06 -2.99 4.83
C TRP A 73 0.59 -1.83 3.97
N HIS A 74 0.15 -1.76 2.73
CA HIS A 74 0.44 -0.69 1.79
C HIS A 74 -0.77 0.22 1.60
N PHE A 75 -0.57 1.52 1.68
CA PHE A 75 -1.58 2.50 1.28
C PHE A 75 -1.19 3.11 -0.06
N ILE A 76 -2.07 2.94 -1.07
CA ILE A 76 -1.84 3.37 -2.46
C ILE A 76 -2.86 4.40 -2.95
N GLY A 77 -3.79 4.82 -2.08
CA GLY A 77 -4.83 5.79 -2.43
C GLY A 77 -4.39 7.24 -2.21
N ASN A 78 -5.19 8.18 -2.71
CA ASN A 78 -4.96 9.59 -2.49
C ASN A 78 -5.07 9.96 -1.01
N ILE A 79 -4.10 10.75 -0.53
CA ILE A 79 -4.06 11.19 0.86
C ILE A 79 -5.03 12.35 1.05
N GLN A 80 -6.01 12.16 1.93
CA GLN A 80 -6.86 13.23 2.43
C GLN A 80 -6.31 13.72 3.78
N SER A 81 -6.19 15.06 3.94
CA SER A 81 -5.56 15.66 5.14
C SER A 81 -6.24 15.26 6.47
N ASN A 82 -7.55 15.00 6.46
CA ASN A 82 -8.31 14.56 7.63
C ASN A 82 -8.23 13.03 7.88
N LYS A 83 -7.55 12.28 6.99
CA LYS A 83 -7.38 10.82 7.08
C LYS A 83 -5.92 10.39 7.28
N THR A 84 -4.99 11.33 7.37
CA THR A 84 -3.55 11.03 7.57
C THR A 84 -3.29 10.21 8.82
N LYS A 85 -4.08 10.39 9.89
CA LYS A 85 -3.91 9.63 11.13
C LYS A 85 -4.12 8.12 10.92
N ILE A 86 -5.13 7.71 10.15
CA ILE A 86 -5.38 6.29 9.83
C ILE A 86 -4.16 5.70 9.11
N ILE A 87 -3.66 6.41 8.08
CA ILE A 87 -2.49 5.97 7.31
C ILE A 87 -1.25 5.90 8.22
N ALA A 88 -0.96 6.96 8.97
CA ALA A 88 0.18 7.01 9.89
C ALA A 88 0.15 5.91 10.95
N THR A 89 -1.04 5.56 11.45
CA THR A 89 -1.19 4.54 12.50
C THR A 89 -1.02 3.13 11.95
N HIS A 90 -1.48 2.86 10.73
CA HIS A 90 -1.68 1.49 10.26
C HIS A 90 -0.78 1.07 9.11
N ALA A 91 -0.44 1.96 8.16
CA ALA A 91 0.36 1.59 7.01
C ALA A 91 1.82 1.30 7.39
N ASP A 92 2.43 0.34 6.70
CA ASP A 92 3.87 0.10 6.70
C ASP A 92 4.53 0.81 5.51
N TYR A 93 3.81 0.89 4.40
CA TYR A 93 4.23 1.59 3.18
C TYR A 93 3.15 2.57 2.70
N LEU A 94 3.59 3.73 2.24
CA LEU A 94 2.76 4.74 1.57
C LEU A 94 3.33 5.01 0.17
N HIS A 95 2.51 4.88 -0.88
CA HIS A 95 2.96 4.99 -2.27
C HIS A 95 2.59 6.30 -2.95
N SER A 96 1.83 7.18 -2.31
CA SER A 96 1.13 8.30 -2.95
C SER A 96 1.45 9.66 -2.34
N LEU A 97 2.66 9.85 -1.78
CA LEU A 97 3.03 11.15 -1.22
C LEU A 97 3.29 12.17 -2.33
N THR A 98 2.58 13.31 -2.26
CA THR A 98 2.73 14.43 -3.20
C THR A 98 2.79 15.80 -2.53
N LYS A 99 2.66 15.88 -1.18
CA LYS A 99 2.59 17.17 -0.48
C LYS A 99 3.39 17.13 0.82
N GLN A 100 4.21 18.17 1.02
CA GLN A 100 4.96 18.40 2.25
C GLN A 100 4.07 18.44 3.50
N SER A 101 2.89 19.06 3.38
CA SER A 101 1.93 19.13 4.49
C SER A 101 1.42 17.75 4.94
N HIS A 102 1.29 16.80 3.99
CA HIS A 102 0.94 15.42 4.31
C HIS A 102 2.11 14.69 4.97
N ALA A 103 3.35 14.86 4.46
CA ALA A 103 4.54 14.28 5.07
C ALA A 103 4.68 14.70 6.54
N LYS A 104 4.54 16.00 6.82
CA LYS A 104 4.59 16.56 8.18
C LYS A 104 3.52 15.91 9.08
N ARG A 105 2.26 15.88 8.65
CA ARG A 105 1.16 15.30 9.44
C ARG A 105 1.34 13.81 9.69
N LEU A 106 1.79 13.06 8.70
CA LEU A 106 2.08 11.63 8.84
C LEU A 106 3.18 11.39 9.87
N ASN A 107 4.25 12.18 9.83
CA ASN A 107 5.35 12.10 10.79
C ASN A 107 4.89 12.44 12.23
N GLU A 108 4.14 13.53 12.41
CA GLU A 108 3.60 13.94 13.70
C GLU A 108 2.61 12.92 14.29
N GLN A 109 1.88 12.19 13.44
CA GLN A 109 0.83 11.26 13.84
C GLN A 109 1.31 9.81 13.92
N ARG A 110 2.55 9.52 13.49
CA ARG A 110 3.11 8.16 13.55
C ARG A 110 3.32 7.74 15.01
N PRO A 111 2.74 6.62 15.46
CA PRO A 111 2.97 6.13 16.82
C PRO A 111 4.46 5.80 17.05
N LEU A 112 5.03 6.25 18.14
CA LEU A 112 6.45 6.04 18.47
C LEU A 112 6.86 4.56 18.57
N ILE A 113 5.90 3.68 18.88
CA ILE A 113 6.13 2.24 18.98
C ILE A 113 6.27 1.57 17.60
N LYS A 114 5.81 2.23 16.52
CA LYS A 114 5.88 1.70 15.16
C LYS A 114 7.20 2.06 14.48
N PRO A 115 7.73 1.17 13.62
CA PRO A 115 8.84 1.52 12.73
C PRO A 115 8.51 2.74 11.87
N PRO A 116 9.49 3.48 11.35
CA PRO A 116 9.25 4.56 10.40
C PRO A 116 8.39 4.11 9.23
N LEU A 117 7.42 4.94 8.84
CA LEU A 117 6.61 4.71 7.66
C LEU A 117 7.50 4.76 6.42
N GLN A 118 7.49 3.71 5.60
CA GLN A 118 8.19 3.72 4.32
C GLN A 118 7.37 4.49 3.30
N VAL A 119 7.96 5.55 2.74
CA VAL A 119 7.21 6.50 1.90
C VAL A 119 7.81 6.58 0.51
N MET A 120 6.95 6.51 -0.50
CA MET A 120 7.29 6.75 -1.90
C MET A 120 6.62 8.03 -2.39
N ILE A 121 7.37 8.85 -3.11
CA ILE A 121 6.85 10.04 -3.78
C ILE A 121 6.19 9.61 -5.09
N GLU A 122 4.94 10.01 -5.30
CA GLU A 122 4.22 9.73 -6.53
C GLU A 122 4.59 10.77 -7.60
N VAL A 123 5.04 10.28 -8.76
CA VAL A 123 5.46 11.11 -9.89
C VAL A 123 4.63 10.82 -11.12
N ASN A 124 4.09 11.86 -11.76
CA ASN A 124 3.36 11.78 -13.01
C ASN A 124 4.29 12.00 -14.21
N ILE A 125 4.99 10.96 -14.64
CA ILE A 125 5.99 11.03 -15.72
C ILE A 125 5.35 11.36 -17.08
N SER A 126 4.13 10.87 -17.34
CA SER A 126 3.44 11.08 -18.61
C SER A 126 2.78 12.46 -18.74
N ASN A 127 2.76 13.27 -17.68
CA ASN A 127 2.12 14.60 -17.62
C ASN A 127 0.63 14.59 -18.01
N GLU A 128 -0.07 13.49 -17.81
CA GLU A 128 -1.51 13.40 -18.05
C GLU A 128 -2.28 14.19 -16.99
N ASP A 129 -3.22 15.07 -17.42
CA ASP A 129 -3.92 15.97 -16.50
C ASP A 129 -4.87 15.26 -15.53
N ASN A 130 -5.33 14.08 -15.87
CA ASN A 130 -6.22 13.24 -15.05
C ASN A 130 -5.48 12.29 -14.10
N LYS A 131 -4.13 12.30 -14.09
CA LYS A 131 -3.30 11.49 -13.19
C LYS A 131 -2.74 12.34 -12.05
N HIS A 132 -2.68 11.72 -10.87
CA HIS A 132 -2.01 12.31 -9.70
C HIS A 132 -0.48 12.19 -9.84
N GLY A 133 0.25 12.82 -8.91
CA GLY A 133 1.70 12.80 -8.86
C GLY A 133 2.32 14.15 -9.18
N LEU A 134 3.56 14.34 -8.71
CA LEU A 134 4.37 15.52 -9.01
C LEU A 134 4.81 15.50 -10.48
N LYS A 135 4.88 16.67 -11.12
CA LYS A 135 5.16 16.76 -12.56
C LYS A 135 6.55 17.31 -12.86
N SER A 136 7.19 17.99 -11.91
CA SER A 136 8.51 18.59 -12.12
C SER A 136 9.58 18.04 -11.19
N LEU A 137 10.83 18.06 -11.64
CA LEU A 137 11.98 17.69 -10.82
C LEU A 137 12.12 18.60 -9.59
N GLU A 138 11.80 19.88 -9.74
CA GLU A 138 11.85 20.87 -8.65
C GLU A 138 10.88 20.50 -7.52
N GLU A 139 9.62 20.16 -7.86
CA GLU A 139 8.63 19.69 -6.88
C GLU A 139 9.07 18.42 -6.17
N ILE A 140 9.67 17.48 -6.91
CA ILE A 140 10.16 16.20 -6.37
C ILE A 140 11.30 16.47 -5.37
N LEU A 141 12.30 17.27 -5.75
CA LEU A 141 13.45 17.60 -4.90
C LEU A 141 13.04 18.41 -3.67
N ALA A 142 12.03 19.27 -3.79
CA ALA A 142 11.51 20.02 -2.64
C ALA A 142 10.76 19.14 -1.63
N LEU A 143 10.23 17.98 -2.06
CA LEU A 143 9.52 17.04 -1.19
C LEU A 143 10.44 15.96 -0.60
N ALA A 144 11.54 15.63 -1.27
CA ALA A 144 12.50 14.59 -0.87
C ALA A 144 13.43 15.08 0.27
#